data_596ab7520d37ab5ddcfb2f03a625d927
#
_entry.id   596ab7520d37ab5ddcfb2f03a625d927
#
_cell.length_a   1.000
_cell.length_b   1.000
_cell.length_c   1.000
_cell.angle_alpha   90.00
_cell.angle_beta   90.00
_cell.angle_gamma   90.00
#
_symmetry.space_group_name_H-M   'P 1'
#
loop_
_entity.id
_entity.type
_entity.pdbx_description
1 polymer ?
#
loop_
_entity_poly.entity_id
_entity_poly.type
_entity_poly.pdbx_seq_one_letter_code
_entity_poly.pdbx_strand_id
1 'polypeptide(L)'
;ISVVANSLNRIKNTIPGFDTVSNPTDGVTGSVIESDNSLRFKRKKSLYANSSGGLRSIIGALEENNNIIDYNIHENYTLSQITSPAIIDAKALYLVVYLRDNSPTKLTEIAEILYLKKSAGCAMMGTLHQYTDPLYTWEIYNTQFDLAIQKPIEMHINIDHETGFTANTPDKIRVAIIASFLGEDGSVPVQMGIMFSTSKFYPAIISQGVYNINSFTMNIIGDAPDSKITTAFIDVATLIAANINITVVS
;
A
#
# COMPACT_ATOMS: atom_id res chain seq x y z
N ILE A 1 3.46 10.37 -24.36
CA ILE A 1 4.21 11.49 -24.99
C ILE A 1 4.75 12.32 -23.85
N SER A 2 6.06 12.28 -23.61
CA SER A 2 6.72 13.17 -22.65
C SER A 2 7.02 14.50 -23.33
N VAL A 3 6.74 15.59 -22.66
CA VAL A 3 7.04 16.95 -23.09
C VAL A 3 8.22 17.42 -22.26
N VAL A 4 9.36 17.66 -22.92
CA VAL A 4 10.59 18.12 -22.25
C VAL A 4 10.47 19.60 -21.89
N ALA A 5 11.15 20.03 -20.82
CA ALA A 5 11.19 21.43 -20.41
C ALA A 5 11.60 22.35 -21.58
N ASN A 6 10.96 23.50 -21.69
CA ASN A 6 11.14 24.52 -22.75
C ASN A 6 10.82 24.05 -24.19
N SER A 7 10.17 22.90 -24.36
CA SER A 7 9.73 22.42 -25.69
C SER A 7 8.42 23.05 -26.17
N LEU A 8 7.59 23.55 -25.27
CA LEU A 8 6.37 24.31 -25.59
C LEU A 8 6.72 25.80 -25.68
N ASN A 9 7.06 26.26 -26.87
CA ASN A 9 7.51 27.64 -27.14
C ASN A 9 6.74 28.33 -28.28
N ARG A 10 5.62 27.73 -28.72
CA ARG A 10 4.81 28.29 -29.83
C ARG A 10 3.35 28.45 -29.41
N ILE A 11 2.82 29.66 -29.62
CA ILE A 11 1.39 29.97 -29.47
C ILE A 11 0.72 29.65 -30.80
N LYS A 12 -0.22 28.71 -30.84
CA LYS A 12 -0.94 28.33 -32.08
C LYS A 12 -1.96 29.38 -32.51
N ASN A 13 -2.67 29.99 -31.55
CA ASN A 13 -3.64 31.05 -31.76
C ASN A 13 -3.22 32.28 -30.96
N THR A 14 -2.96 33.40 -31.61
CA THR A 14 -2.59 34.65 -30.97
C THR A 14 -3.74 35.20 -30.12
N ILE A 15 -3.45 35.41 -28.85
CA ILE A 15 -4.37 36.10 -27.91
C ILE A 15 -3.75 37.44 -27.56
N PRO A 16 -4.44 38.58 -27.72
CA PRO A 16 -3.89 39.88 -27.38
C PRO A 16 -3.38 39.93 -25.94
N GLY A 17 -2.11 40.34 -25.77
CA GLY A 17 -1.46 40.39 -24.45
C GLY A 17 -0.75 39.10 -24.03
N PHE A 18 -0.68 38.08 -24.92
CA PHE A 18 0.06 36.83 -24.70
C PHE A 18 1.19 36.73 -25.72
N ASP A 19 2.39 37.15 -25.34
CA ASP A 19 3.52 37.26 -26.27
C ASP A 19 4.42 36.02 -26.29
N THR A 20 4.52 35.31 -25.15
CA THR A 20 5.37 34.13 -25.03
C THR A 20 4.73 33.06 -24.16
N VAL A 21 5.03 31.79 -24.47
CA VAL A 21 4.69 30.63 -23.66
C VAL A 21 5.90 29.74 -23.50
N SER A 22 6.16 29.24 -22.31
CA SER A 22 7.16 28.20 -22.07
C SER A 22 6.74 27.29 -20.93
N ASN A 23 7.12 26.02 -21.00
CA ASN A 23 7.00 25.10 -19.86
C ASN A 23 8.38 25.01 -19.17
N PRO A 24 8.55 25.56 -17.96
CA PRO A 24 9.84 25.60 -17.26
C PRO A 24 10.32 24.23 -16.78
N THR A 25 9.42 23.26 -16.67
CA THR A 25 9.69 21.90 -16.22
C THR A 25 9.18 20.87 -17.24
N ASP A 26 9.71 19.65 -17.16
CA ASP A 26 9.18 18.54 -17.96
C ASP A 26 7.70 18.31 -17.68
N GLY A 27 6.95 18.01 -18.73
CA GLY A 27 5.55 17.66 -18.62
C GLY A 27 5.40 16.29 -17.96
N VAL A 28 4.64 16.22 -16.89
CA VAL A 28 4.25 14.96 -16.23
C VAL A 28 3.11 14.35 -17.04
N THR A 29 3.29 13.11 -17.50
CA THR A 29 2.20 12.36 -18.14
C THR A 29 1.06 12.21 -17.13
N GLY A 30 -0.16 12.57 -17.54
CA GLY A 30 -1.34 12.36 -16.72
C GLY A 30 -1.51 10.87 -16.36
N SER A 31 -2.18 10.59 -15.26
CA SER A 31 -2.55 9.23 -14.89
C SER A 31 -3.42 8.59 -15.97
N VAL A 32 -3.32 7.27 -16.10
CA VAL A 32 -4.24 6.49 -16.93
C VAL A 32 -5.69 6.83 -16.55
N ILE A 33 -6.57 6.95 -17.55
CA ILE A 33 -8.00 7.19 -17.30
C ILE A 33 -8.51 6.14 -16.34
N GLU A 34 -8.99 6.59 -15.19
CA GLU A 34 -9.51 5.71 -14.16
C GLU A 34 -10.78 5.00 -14.65
N SER A 35 -10.91 3.70 -14.35
CA SER A 35 -12.09 2.93 -14.73
C SER A 35 -13.33 3.41 -13.96
N ASP A 36 -14.52 3.28 -14.56
CA ASP A 36 -15.79 3.62 -13.91
C ASP A 36 -16.00 2.85 -12.59
N ASN A 37 -15.56 1.61 -12.52
CA ASN A 37 -15.60 0.80 -11.30
C ASN A 37 -14.70 1.39 -10.20
N SER A 38 -13.51 1.85 -10.54
CA SER A 38 -12.59 2.51 -9.60
C SER A 38 -13.19 3.83 -9.09
N LEU A 39 -13.76 4.65 -9.99
CA LEU A 39 -14.44 5.88 -9.62
C LEU A 39 -15.64 5.65 -8.70
N ARG A 40 -16.46 4.63 -8.97
CA ARG A 40 -17.60 4.24 -8.11
C ARG A 40 -17.12 3.77 -6.74
N PHE A 41 -16.04 3.01 -6.70
CA PHE A 41 -15.44 2.54 -5.45
C PHE A 41 -14.88 3.70 -4.62
N LYS A 42 -14.15 4.63 -5.24
CA LYS A 42 -13.66 5.86 -4.57
C LYS A 42 -14.81 6.72 -4.05
N ARG A 43 -15.87 6.91 -4.85
CA ARG A 43 -17.05 7.66 -4.42
C ARG A 43 -17.73 7.00 -3.21
N LYS A 44 -17.85 5.67 -3.22
CA LYS A 44 -18.43 4.93 -2.09
C LYS A 44 -17.58 5.10 -0.82
N LYS A 45 -16.25 5.07 -0.93
CA LYS A 45 -15.31 5.31 0.19
C LYS A 45 -15.42 6.75 0.71
N SER A 46 -15.43 7.75 -0.18
CA SER A 46 -15.56 9.17 0.18
C SER A 46 -16.83 9.47 0.95
N LEU A 47 -17.94 8.78 0.69
CA LEU A 47 -19.16 8.94 1.48
C LEU A 47 -19.01 8.43 2.92
N TYR A 48 -18.14 7.46 3.17
CA TYR A 48 -17.87 6.96 4.52
C TYR A 48 -16.95 7.91 5.31
N ALA A 49 -16.02 8.60 4.66
CA ALA A 49 -15.12 9.55 5.31
C ALA A 49 -15.87 10.69 6.03
N ASN A 50 -16.99 11.12 5.47
CA ASN A 50 -17.84 12.18 6.05
C ASN A 50 -18.77 11.69 7.17
N SER A 51 -18.84 10.38 7.44
CA SER A 51 -19.64 9.83 8.54
C SER A 51 -18.83 9.79 9.84
N SER A 52 -19.50 9.58 10.97
CA SER A 52 -18.87 9.37 12.28
C SER A 52 -19.55 8.20 13.01
N GLY A 53 -18.87 7.62 13.99
CA GLY A 53 -19.45 6.62 14.89
C GLY A 53 -19.54 5.20 14.34
N GLY A 54 -18.69 4.82 13.35
CA GLY A 54 -18.70 3.46 12.86
C GLY A 54 -17.37 3.05 12.23
N LEU A 55 -17.10 1.73 12.17
CA LEU A 55 -15.89 1.18 11.57
C LEU A 55 -15.61 1.73 10.17
N ARG A 56 -16.67 1.88 9.35
CA ARG A 56 -16.53 2.39 7.97
C ARG A 56 -16.11 3.86 7.90
N SER A 57 -16.46 4.66 8.90
CA SER A 57 -16.02 6.07 8.96
C SER A 57 -14.53 6.18 9.27
N ILE A 58 -14.02 5.28 10.12
CA ILE A 58 -12.58 5.16 10.38
C ILE A 58 -11.86 4.74 9.11
N ILE A 59 -12.33 3.66 8.45
CA ILE A 59 -11.77 3.18 7.18
C ILE A 59 -11.71 4.30 6.14
N GLY A 60 -12.80 5.05 5.95
CA GLY A 60 -12.84 6.15 4.99
C GLY A 60 -11.80 7.24 5.29
N ALA A 61 -11.63 7.61 6.56
CA ALA A 61 -10.65 8.62 6.95
C ALA A 61 -9.19 8.12 6.85
N LEU A 62 -8.94 6.83 7.15
CA LEU A 62 -7.61 6.23 6.95
C LEU A 62 -7.22 6.22 5.47
N GLU A 63 -8.16 5.90 4.57
CA GLU A 63 -7.94 5.87 3.12
C GLU A 63 -7.66 7.26 2.49
N GLU A 64 -8.14 8.32 3.13
CA GLU A 64 -7.85 9.70 2.70
C GLU A 64 -6.48 10.19 3.18
N ASN A 65 -5.87 9.54 4.15
CA ASN A 65 -4.58 9.92 4.68
C ASN A 65 -3.42 9.39 3.80
N ASN A 66 -2.76 10.28 3.07
CA ASN A 66 -1.67 9.95 2.14
C ASN A 66 -0.41 9.37 2.81
N ASN A 67 -0.27 9.45 4.14
CA ASN A 67 0.83 8.85 4.87
C ASN A 67 0.63 7.35 5.12
N ILE A 68 -0.60 6.86 5.04
CA ILE A 68 -0.92 5.44 5.22
C ILE A 68 -0.64 4.69 3.91
N ILE A 69 0.20 3.67 3.98
CA ILE A 69 0.49 2.77 2.85
C ILE A 69 -0.51 1.61 2.87
N ASP A 70 -0.71 1.01 4.05
CA ASP A 70 -1.63 -0.11 4.26
C ASP A 70 -2.09 -0.14 5.72
N TYR A 71 -3.18 -0.81 6.01
CA TYR A 71 -3.70 -0.95 7.38
C TYR A 71 -4.57 -2.19 7.51
N ASN A 72 -4.62 -2.72 8.74
CA ASN A 72 -5.62 -3.71 9.16
C ASN A 72 -6.45 -3.13 10.29
N ILE A 73 -7.77 -3.29 10.21
CA ILE A 73 -8.69 -2.87 11.25
C ILE A 73 -9.76 -3.94 11.47
N HIS A 74 -9.98 -4.30 12.72
CA HIS A 74 -11.03 -5.24 13.09
C HIS A 74 -11.73 -4.80 14.37
N GLU A 75 -13.05 -4.91 14.37
CA GLU A 75 -13.90 -4.61 15.52
C GLU A 75 -14.50 -5.90 16.06
N ASN A 76 -14.21 -6.19 17.33
CA ASN A 76 -14.87 -7.28 18.04
C ASN A 76 -16.16 -6.78 18.68
N TYR A 77 -17.29 -7.00 18.02
CA TYR A 77 -18.62 -6.63 18.54
C TYR A 77 -19.20 -7.64 19.55
N THR A 78 -18.50 -8.75 19.84
CA THR A 78 -18.96 -9.79 20.76
C THR A 78 -18.68 -9.43 22.24
N LEU A 79 -19.25 -10.20 23.16
CA LEU A 79 -19.03 -10.05 24.61
C LEU A 79 -17.84 -10.89 25.11
N SER A 80 -17.14 -11.58 24.23
CA SER A 80 -15.97 -12.41 24.53
C SER A 80 -14.80 -12.03 23.65
N GLN A 81 -13.59 -12.32 24.11
CA GLN A 81 -12.37 -12.18 23.31
C GLN A 81 -12.44 -13.10 22.09
N ILE A 82 -12.00 -12.61 20.94
CA ILE A 82 -11.79 -13.40 19.73
C ILE A 82 -10.29 -13.64 19.51
N THR A 83 -9.95 -14.72 18.81
CA THR A 83 -8.56 -15.13 18.54
C THR A 83 -8.18 -15.06 17.06
N SER A 84 -9.13 -14.81 16.18
CA SER A 84 -8.93 -14.66 14.74
C SER A 84 -9.70 -13.42 14.23
N PRO A 85 -9.09 -12.56 13.38
CA PRO A 85 -7.77 -12.63 12.76
C PRO A 85 -6.59 -12.29 13.69
N ALA A 86 -6.86 -11.76 14.88
CA ALA A 86 -5.92 -11.48 15.96
C ALA A 86 -6.61 -11.71 17.30
N ILE A 87 -5.87 -11.68 18.41
CA ILE A 87 -6.45 -11.65 19.74
C ILE A 87 -7.02 -10.26 19.96
N ILE A 88 -8.36 -10.14 20.06
CA ILE A 88 -9.05 -8.86 20.24
C ILE A 88 -10.05 -9.01 21.39
N ASP A 89 -9.92 -8.14 22.38
CA ASP A 89 -10.81 -8.14 23.56
C ASP A 89 -12.27 -7.86 23.20
N ALA A 90 -13.18 -8.23 24.12
CA ALA A 90 -14.60 -7.98 23.95
C ALA A 90 -14.88 -6.49 23.74
N LYS A 91 -15.73 -6.14 22.75
CA LYS A 91 -16.13 -4.77 22.45
C LYS A 91 -14.96 -3.82 22.09
N ALA A 92 -13.82 -4.37 21.63
CA ALA A 92 -12.64 -3.59 21.29
C ALA A 92 -12.46 -3.47 19.77
N LEU A 93 -11.86 -2.35 19.38
CA LEU A 93 -11.34 -2.08 18.06
C LEU A 93 -9.82 -2.28 18.08
N TYR A 94 -9.29 -3.00 17.11
CA TYR A 94 -7.85 -3.14 16.92
C TYR A 94 -7.48 -2.62 15.54
N LEU A 95 -6.62 -1.60 15.51
CA LEU A 95 -6.07 -0.97 14.32
C LEU A 95 -4.56 -1.18 14.28
N VAL A 96 -4.06 -1.63 13.15
CA VAL A 96 -2.63 -1.69 12.83
C VAL A 96 -2.40 -0.91 11.54
N VAL A 97 -1.42 0.00 11.52
CA VAL A 97 -1.13 0.86 10.38
C VAL A 97 0.30 0.70 9.88
N TYR A 98 0.48 0.70 8.58
CA TYR A 98 1.78 0.82 7.93
C TYR A 98 1.91 2.20 7.31
N LEU A 99 2.85 2.99 7.80
CA LEU A 99 3.01 4.41 7.46
C LEU A 99 4.28 4.62 6.61
N ARG A 100 4.25 5.67 5.78
CA ARG A 100 5.45 6.18 5.09
C ARG A 100 6.41 6.88 6.06
N ASP A 101 5.83 7.64 6.99
CA ASP A 101 6.54 8.41 8.00
C ASP A 101 5.91 8.14 9.36
N ASN A 102 6.71 7.64 10.29
CA ASN A 102 6.33 7.31 11.68
C ASN A 102 6.64 8.45 12.65
N SER A 103 6.80 9.70 12.16
CA SER A 103 7.05 10.85 13.04
C SER A 103 5.90 11.05 14.05
N PRO A 104 6.17 11.61 15.23
CA PRO A 104 5.15 11.85 16.26
C PRO A 104 3.94 12.63 15.73
N THR A 105 4.17 13.61 14.84
CA THR A 105 3.10 14.39 14.20
C THR A 105 2.16 13.48 13.38
N LYS A 106 2.73 12.52 12.62
CA LYS A 106 1.95 11.59 11.81
C LYS A 106 1.18 10.56 12.64
N LEU A 107 1.74 10.15 13.77
CA LEU A 107 1.02 9.31 14.72
C LEU A 107 -0.15 10.08 15.38
N THR A 108 0.03 11.36 15.67
CA THR A 108 -1.04 12.23 16.17
C THR A 108 -2.19 12.38 15.15
N GLU A 109 -1.91 12.47 13.85
CA GLU A 109 -2.94 12.48 12.80
C GLU A 109 -3.81 11.21 12.82
N ILE A 110 -3.21 10.03 13.04
CA ILE A 110 -3.98 8.79 13.19
C ILE A 110 -4.80 8.78 14.49
N ALA A 111 -4.21 9.26 15.58
CA ALA A 111 -4.91 9.40 16.86
C ALA A 111 -6.14 10.33 16.73
N GLU A 112 -6.01 11.44 16.00
CA GLU A 112 -7.11 12.36 15.67
C GLU A 112 -8.22 11.67 14.88
N ILE A 113 -7.87 10.90 13.83
CA ILE A 113 -8.85 10.14 13.05
C ILE A 113 -9.65 9.20 13.96
N LEU A 114 -8.98 8.46 14.85
CA LEU A 114 -9.64 7.56 15.78
C LEU A 114 -10.55 8.33 16.75
N TYR A 115 -10.07 9.45 17.29
CA TYR A 115 -10.86 10.30 18.17
C TYR A 115 -12.16 10.78 17.51
N LEU A 116 -12.04 11.33 16.30
CA LEU A 116 -13.18 11.93 15.59
C LEU A 116 -14.16 10.90 15.01
N LYS A 117 -13.70 9.72 14.67
CA LYS A 117 -14.48 8.73 13.90
C LYS A 117 -14.95 7.53 14.71
N LYS A 118 -14.31 7.23 15.83
CA LYS A 118 -14.65 6.10 16.67
C LYS A 118 -16.01 6.27 17.36
N SER A 119 -16.75 5.17 17.51
CA SER A 119 -17.98 5.15 18.33
C SER A 119 -17.66 5.39 19.80
N ALA A 120 -18.51 6.12 20.49
CA ALA A 120 -18.44 6.26 21.94
C ALA A 120 -18.58 4.87 22.62
N GLY A 121 -17.77 4.63 23.65
CA GLY A 121 -17.82 3.39 24.42
C GLY A 121 -17.12 2.16 23.79
N CYS A 122 -16.58 2.27 22.58
CA CYS A 122 -15.74 1.23 21.99
C CYS A 122 -14.34 1.29 22.61
N ALA A 123 -13.87 0.18 23.19
CA ALA A 123 -12.49 0.04 23.64
C ALA A 123 -11.54 0.01 22.44
N MET A 124 -10.27 0.31 22.65
CA MET A 124 -9.22 0.22 21.63
C MET A 124 -8.10 -0.64 22.15
N MET A 125 -7.37 -1.29 21.26
CA MET A 125 -6.19 -2.10 21.55
C MET A 125 -4.98 -1.59 20.80
N GLY A 126 -3.81 -1.87 21.36
CA GLY A 126 -2.52 -1.48 20.80
C GLY A 126 -1.77 -0.50 21.70
N THR A 127 -0.74 0.10 21.12
CA THR A 127 0.10 1.10 21.78
C THR A 127 -0.68 2.39 22.02
N LEU A 128 -0.47 3.00 23.19
CA LEU A 128 -1.14 4.25 23.57
C LEU A 128 -0.56 5.44 22.78
N HIS A 129 -1.44 6.19 22.15
CA HIS A 129 -1.17 7.46 21.49
C HIS A 129 -2.09 8.53 22.02
N GLN A 130 -1.56 9.74 22.22
CA GLN A 130 -2.33 10.85 22.76
C GLN A 130 -2.68 11.85 21.68
N TYR A 131 -3.90 12.34 21.74
CA TYR A 131 -4.39 13.45 20.94
C TYR A 131 -4.95 14.53 21.87
N THR A 132 -4.60 15.79 21.58
CA THR A 132 -5.15 16.96 22.26
C THR A 132 -5.89 17.80 21.24
N ASP A 133 -7.19 17.99 21.46
CA ASP A 133 -8.00 18.83 20.59
C ASP A 133 -7.55 20.30 20.69
N PRO A 134 -7.22 20.96 19.59
CA PRO A 134 -6.80 22.37 19.60
C PRO A 134 -7.82 23.34 20.21
N LEU A 135 -9.13 22.98 20.20
CA LEU A 135 -10.18 23.78 20.81
C LEU A 135 -10.32 23.55 22.32
N TYR A 136 -9.92 22.35 22.79
CA TYR A 136 -10.04 21.93 24.19
C TYR A 136 -8.69 21.43 24.71
N THR A 137 -7.71 22.31 24.74
CA THR A 137 -6.29 21.98 25.04
C THR A 137 -6.04 21.41 26.44
N TRP A 138 -7.02 21.47 27.33
CA TRP A 138 -6.97 20.86 28.67
C TRP A 138 -7.37 19.37 28.68
N GLU A 139 -7.96 18.86 27.60
CA GLU A 139 -8.36 17.48 27.48
C GLU A 139 -7.35 16.69 26.64
N ILE A 140 -6.84 15.59 27.20
CA ILE A 140 -5.95 14.67 26.49
C ILE A 140 -6.73 13.38 26.26
N TYR A 141 -6.93 13.06 24.99
CA TYR A 141 -7.59 11.84 24.57
C TYR A 141 -6.58 10.72 24.33
N ASN A 142 -6.81 9.58 24.95
CA ASN A 142 -6.00 8.38 24.79
C ASN A 142 -6.61 7.51 23.71
N THR A 143 -5.87 7.30 22.63
CA THR A 143 -6.20 6.36 21.55
C THR A 143 -5.19 5.23 21.55
N GLN A 144 -5.54 4.07 20.99
CA GLN A 144 -4.65 2.93 20.92
C GLN A 144 -4.67 2.34 19.51
N PHE A 145 -3.48 2.10 18.97
CA PHE A 145 -3.23 1.39 17.72
C PHE A 145 -1.78 0.95 17.65
N ASP A 146 -1.47 0.00 16.78
CA ASP A 146 -0.10 -0.46 16.58
C ASP A 146 0.43 -0.08 15.20
N LEU A 147 1.76 -0.01 15.09
CA LEU A 147 2.46 0.06 13.84
C LEU A 147 2.72 -1.34 13.31
N ALA A 148 2.62 -1.52 12.00
CA ALA A 148 2.90 -2.79 11.35
C ALA A 148 4.35 -3.22 11.53
N ILE A 149 4.56 -4.51 11.76
CA ILE A 149 5.87 -5.14 11.81
C ILE A 149 6.27 -5.53 10.39
N GLN A 150 7.35 -4.94 9.89
CA GLN A 150 7.86 -5.26 8.58
C GLN A 150 8.50 -6.65 8.56
N LYS A 151 8.07 -7.48 7.60
CA LYS A 151 8.61 -8.81 7.32
C LYS A 151 9.26 -8.78 5.94
N PRO A 152 10.58 -8.61 5.87
CA PRO A 152 11.26 -8.63 4.59
C PRO A 152 11.19 -10.03 3.97
N ILE A 153 10.82 -10.07 2.68
CA ILE A 153 10.72 -11.31 1.90
C ILE A 153 11.91 -11.44 0.97
N GLU A 154 12.26 -12.69 0.72
CA GLU A 154 13.22 -13.10 -0.29
C GLU A 154 12.53 -13.99 -1.32
N MET A 155 12.89 -13.83 -2.60
CA MET A 155 12.37 -14.62 -3.71
C MET A 155 13.50 -15.27 -4.46
N HIS A 156 13.34 -16.57 -4.77
CA HIS A 156 14.28 -17.36 -5.54
C HIS A 156 13.59 -17.88 -6.80
N ILE A 157 14.07 -17.44 -7.95
CA ILE A 157 13.47 -17.74 -9.25
C ILE A 157 14.53 -18.39 -10.12
N ASN A 158 14.24 -19.59 -10.61
CA ASN A 158 15.07 -20.31 -11.54
C ASN A 158 14.35 -20.41 -12.89
N ILE A 159 14.96 -19.88 -13.93
CA ILE A 159 14.39 -19.75 -15.28
C ILE A 159 15.36 -20.30 -16.31
N ASP A 160 14.84 -20.82 -17.43
CA ASP A 160 15.66 -21.23 -18.56
C ASP A 160 16.10 -20.01 -19.40
N HIS A 161 17.27 -20.15 -20.00
CA HIS A 161 17.75 -19.18 -20.99
C HIS A 161 16.97 -19.35 -22.29
N GLU A 162 16.19 -18.33 -22.66
CA GLU A 162 15.37 -18.35 -23.87
C GLU A 162 15.93 -17.43 -24.97
N THR A 163 15.48 -17.68 -26.21
CA THR A 163 15.84 -16.83 -27.36
C THR A 163 15.32 -15.41 -27.13
N GLY A 164 16.22 -14.43 -27.18
CA GLY A 164 15.88 -13.02 -26.90
C GLY A 164 16.27 -12.53 -25.50
N PHE A 165 16.78 -13.41 -24.63
CA PHE A 165 17.35 -13.01 -23.34
C PHE A 165 18.52 -12.04 -23.56
N THR A 166 18.54 -10.98 -22.78
CA THR A 166 19.63 -9.99 -22.73
C THR A 166 20.19 -9.94 -21.31
N ALA A 167 21.39 -9.42 -21.14
CA ALA A 167 22.00 -9.22 -19.82
C ALA A 167 21.10 -8.46 -18.84
N ASN A 168 20.20 -7.62 -19.35
CA ASN A 168 19.27 -6.81 -18.56
C ASN A 168 17.92 -7.51 -18.27
N THR A 169 17.67 -8.71 -18.77
CA THR A 169 16.41 -9.42 -18.56
C THR A 169 16.13 -9.70 -17.09
N PRO A 170 17.10 -10.17 -16.27
CA PRO A 170 16.87 -10.34 -14.83
C PRO A 170 16.45 -9.04 -14.12
N ASP A 171 17.01 -7.90 -14.49
CA ASP A 171 16.65 -6.62 -13.87
C ASP A 171 15.23 -6.18 -14.27
N LYS A 172 14.82 -6.42 -15.52
CA LYS A 172 13.43 -6.17 -15.96
C LYS A 172 12.44 -7.04 -15.19
N ILE A 173 12.78 -8.30 -14.93
CA ILE A 173 11.96 -9.20 -14.14
C ILE A 173 11.84 -8.68 -12.69
N ARG A 174 12.94 -8.24 -12.06
CA ARG A 174 12.91 -7.65 -10.72
C ARG A 174 11.97 -6.45 -10.65
N VAL A 175 12.08 -5.54 -11.60
CA VAL A 175 11.21 -4.35 -11.69
C VAL A 175 9.75 -4.75 -11.86
N ALA A 176 9.45 -5.71 -12.76
CA ALA A 176 8.09 -6.19 -13.00
C ALA A 176 7.48 -6.88 -11.76
N ILE A 177 8.27 -7.66 -11.02
CA ILE A 177 7.83 -8.29 -9.78
C ILE A 177 7.52 -7.24 -8.71
N ILE A 178 8.37 -6.22 -8.56
CA ILE A 178 8.12 -5.14 -7.60
C ILE A 178 6.86 -4.37 -7.99
N ALA A 179 6.67 -4.03 -9.26
CA ALA A 179 5.45 -3.38 -9.74
C ALA A 179 4.19 -4.21 -9.44
N SER A 180 4.25 -5.53 -9.63
CA SER A 180 3.17 -6.45 -9.28
C SER A 180 2.97 -6.57 -7.77
N PHE A 181 4.04 -6.54 -6.98
CA PHE A 181 3.96 -6.56 -5.51
C PHE A 181 3.25 -5.32 -4.97
N LEU A 182 3.56 -4.16 -5.51
CA LEU A 182 2.97 -2.87 -5.15
C LEU A 182 1.62 -2.60 -5.84
N GLY A 183 1.24 -3.41 -6.84
CA GLY A 183 0.02 -3.21 -7.64
C GLY A 183 0.13 -2.10 -8.69
N GLU A 184 1.34 -1.64 -9.02
CA GLU A 184 1.58 -0.59 -10.02
C GLU A 184 1.32 -1.08 -11.45
N ASP A 185 1.31 -2.39 -11.67
CA ASP A 185 0.95 -3.05 -12.92
C ASP A 185 -0.57 -3.18 -13.13
N GLY A 186 -1.39 -2.65 -12.21
CA GLY A 186 -2.84 -2.77 -12.19
C GLY A 186 -3.35 -4.05 -11.53
N SER A 187 -2.48 -4.92 -11.02
CA SER A 187 -2.87 -6.06 -10.18
C SER A 187 -3.22 -5.62 -8.76
N VAL A 188 -3.86 -6.51 -7.99
CA VAL A 188 -4.11 -6.23 -6.56
C VAL A 188 -2.77 -6.24 -5.82
N PRO A 189 -2.40 -5.19 -5.05
CA PRO A 189 -1.17 -5.18 -4.27
C PRO A 189 -1.13 -6.31 -3.23
N VAL A 190 0.06 -6.64 -2.75
CA VAL A 190 0.21 -7.49 -1.56
C VAL A 190 -0.20 -6.66 -0.35
N GLN A 191 -1.16 -7.15 0.43
CA GLN A 191 -1.74 -6.45 1.57
C GLN A 191 -1.30 -7.09 2.90
N MET A 192 -1.38 -6.33 3.97
CA MET A 192 -1.15 -6.79 5.34
C MET A 192 -2.10 -7.92 5.73
N GLY A 193 -1.60 -8.92 6.46
CA GLY A 193 -2.41 -9.99 7.03
C GLY A 193 -3.04 -10.93 6.01
N ILE A 194 -2.69 -10.85 4.73
CA ILE A 194 -3.25 -11.68 3.66
C ILE A 194 -2.19 -12.62 3.11
N MET A 195 -2.60 -13.87 2.89
CA MET A 195 -1.78 -14.86 2.22
C MET A 195 -1.64 -14.51 0.73
N PHE A 196 -0.43 -14.61 0.22
CA PHE A 196 -0.14 -14.51 -1.21
C PHE A 196 0.82 -15.63 -1.64
N SER A 197 0.81 -15.96 -2.93
CA SER A 197 1.58 -17.05 -3.50
C SER A 197 2.44 -16.60 -4.67
N THR A 198 3.42 -17.42 -5.05
CA THR A 198 4.29 -17.20 -6.22
C THR A 198 3.50 -17.01 -7.50
N SER A 199 2.32 -17.66 -7.62
CA SER A 199 1.46 -17.58 -8.80
C SER A 199 1.01 -16.15 -9.13
N LYS A 200 0.94 -15.26 -8.13
CA LYS A 200 0.63 -13.84 -8.33
C LYS A 200 1.62 -13.16 -9.28
N PHE A 201 2.89 -13.57 -9.25
CA PHE A 201 3.99 -12.91 -9.96
C PHE A 201 4.29 -13.52 -11.33
N TYR A 202 3.72 -14.69 -11.68
CA TYR A 202 3.93 -15.31 -12.99
C TYR A 202 3.57 -14.40 -14.17
N PRO A 203 2.46 -13.66 -14.19
CA PRO A 203 2.15 -12.74 -15.28
C PRO A 203 3.24 -11.67 -15.47
N ALA A 204 3.80 -11.14 -14.38
CA ALA A 204 4.86 -10.15 -14.43
C ALA A 204 6.15 -10.71 -15.06
N ILE A 205 6.52 -11.97 -14.73
CA ILE A 205 7.69 -12.65 -15.27
C ILE A 205 7.47 -12.99 -16.76
N ILE A 206 6.32 -13.56 -17.11
CA ILE A 206 5.96 -13.94 -18.49
C ILE A 206 5.95 -12.71 -19.40
N SER A 207 5.50 -11.55 -18.92
CA SER A 207 5.49 -10.30 -19.70
C SER A 207 6.90 -9.83 -20.13
N GLN A 208 7.96 -10.35 -19.49
CA GLN A 208 9.34 -10.07 -19.84
C GLN A 208 9.93 -11.08 -20.84
N GLY A 209 9.09 -11.95 -21.42
CA GLY A 209 9.49 -12.95 -22.42
C GLY A 209 10.04 -14.24 -21.84
N VAL A 210 9.74 -14.54 -20.57
CA VAL A 210 10.12 -15.79 -19.89
C VAL A 210 8.92 -16.72 -19.85
N TYR A 211 9.03 -17.87 -20.48
CA TYR A 211 7.95 -18.87 -20.53
C TYR A 211 8.24 -20.12 -19.70
N ASN A 212 9.51 -20.43 -19.45
CA ASN A 212 9.93 -21.58 -18.66
C ASN A 212 10.49 -21.14 -17.31
N ILE A 213 9.68 -21.36 -16.26
CA ILE A 213 10.08 -21.14 -14.87
C ILE A 213 10.26 -22.51 -14.23
N ASN A 214 11.52 -22.88 -13.99
CA ASN A 214 11.86 -24.18 -13.41
C ASN A 214 11.47 -24.30 -11.94
N SER A 215 11.71 -23.22 -11.19
CA SER A 215 11.28 -23.13 -9.79
C SER A 215 11.07 -21.68 -9.39
N PHE A 216 10.09 -21.47 -8.54
CA PHE A 216 9.85 -20.19 -7.90
C PHE A 216 9.42 -20.42 -6.46
N THR A 217 10.26 -20.01 -5.54
CA THR A 217 10.01 -20.07 -4.10
C THR A 217 10.20 -18.68 -3.48
N MET A 218 9.55 -18.46 -2.35
CA MET A 218 9.68 -17.25 -1.56
C MET A 218 9.60 -17.59 -0.08
N ASN A 219 10.20 -16.75 0.75
CA ASN A 219 10.17 -16.90 2.21
C ASN A 219 10.27 -15.53 2.88
N ILE A 220 9.81 -15.43 4.10
CA ILE A 220 10.24 -14.38 5.01
C ILE A 220 11.71 -14.66 5.36
N ILE A 221 12.56 -13.65 5.34
CA ILE A 221 13.99 -13.82 5.62
C ILE A 221 14.18 -14.49 6.97
N GLY A 222 14.83 -15.65 6.98
CA GLY A 222 15.03 -16.50 8.15
C GLY A 222 14.13 -17.74 8.20
N ASP A 223 13.10 -17.81 7.37
CA ASP A 223 12.20 -18.96 7.28
C ASP A 223 12.59 -19.89 6.11
N ALA A 224 12.02 -21.08 6.10
CA ALA A 224 12.20 -22.03 4.99
C ALA A 224 11.46 -21.53 3.72
N PRO A 225 12.02 -21.79 2.51
CA PRO A 225 11.36 -21.44 1.25
C PRO A 225 10.03 -22.20 1.07
N ASP A 226 9.00 -21.47 0.59
CA ASP A 226 7.67 -22.02 0.25
C ASP A 226 7.17 -21.36 -1.04
N SER A 227 6.09 -21.87 -1.57
CA SER A 227 5.33 -21.29 -2.69
C SER A 227 4.33 -20.22 -2.26
N LYS A 228 4.11 -20.06 -0.97
CA LYS A 228 3.16 -19.10 -0.37
C LYS A 228 3.71 -18.52 0.92
N ILE A 229 3.31 -17.28 1.19
CA ILE A 229 3.59 -16.59 2.45
C ILE A 229 2.26 -16.20 3.08
N THR A 230 2.12 -16.43 4.38
CA THR A 230 1.00 -15.92 5.19
C THR A 230 1.57 -14.98 6.22
N THR A 231 1.13 -13.73 6.20
CA THR A 231 1.50 -12.74 7.21
C THR A 231 0.44 -12.69 8.31
N ALA A 232 0.86 -12.43 9.55
CA ALA A 232 -0.07 -12.20 10.65
C ALA A 232 -0.79 -10.84 10.49
N PHE A 233 -1.86 -10.64 11.26
CA PHE A 233 -2.67 -9.41 11.22
C PHE A 233 -1.84 -8.13 11.40
N ILE A 234 -0.78 -8.19 12.20
CA ILE A 234 0.12 -7.08 12.50
C ILE A 234 1.29 -6.97 11.51
N ASP A 235 1.54 -7.99 10.68
CA ASP A 235 2.72 -8.06 9.83
C ASP A 235 2.44 -7.47 8.44
N VAL A 236 3.40 -6.71 7.91
CA VAL A 236 3.43 -6.26 6.51
C VAL A 236 4.62 -6.89 5.79
N ALA A 237 4.35 -7.55 4.68
CA ALA A 237 5.40 -8.05 3.80
C ALA A 237 6.11 -6.88 3.10
N THR A 238 7.43 -6.90 3.04
CA THR A 238 8.23 -5.89 2.31
C THR A 238 9.18 -6.57 1.34
N LEU A 239 9.30 -6.03 0.13
CA LEU A 239 10.15 -6.58 -0.93
C LEU A 239 11.01 -5.48 -1.54
N ILE A 240 12.31 -5.75 -1.67
CA ILE A 240 13.26 -4.90 -2.39
C ILE A 240 13.94 -5.70 -3.50
N ALA A 241 14.44 -5.02 -4.53
CA ALA A 241 15.07 -5.66 -5.69
C ALA A 241 16.26 -6.56 -5.32
N ALA A 242 17.03 -6.20 -4.28
CA ALA A 242 18.17 -6.98 -3.80
C ALA A 242 17.76 -8.38 -3.25
N ASN A 243 16.53 -8.53 -2.81
CA ASN A 243 16.01 -9.79 -2.26
C ASN A 243 15.35 -10.68 -3.34
N ILE A 244 15.42 -10.31 -4.63
CA ILE A 244 14.92 -11.13 -5.73
C ILE A 244 16.11 -11.78 -6.42
N ASN A 245 16.34 -13.04 -6.10
CA ASN A 245 17.42 -13.86 -6.62
C ASN A 245 16.95 -14.59 -7.89
N ILE A 246 17.52 -14.25 -9.05
CA ILE A 246 17.18 -14.85 -10.33
C ILE A 246 18.39 -15.64 -10.83
N THR A 247 18.19 -16.94 -11.05
CA THR A 247 19.18 -17.85 -11.64
C THR A 247 18.69 -18.21 -13.04
N VAL A 248 19.56 -18.00 -14.05
CA VAL A 248 19.29 -18.37 -15.44
C VAL A 248 20.07 -19.62 -15.74
N VAL A 249 19.39 -20.70 -16.12
CA VAL A 249 19.99 -21.97 -16.49
C VAL A 249 20.16 -21.99 -18.00
N SER A 250 21.35 -22.35 -18.43
CA SER A 250 21.75 -22.47 -19.87
C SER A 250 21.40 -23.86 -20.43
#